data_8fddd8a672d09f8f0f0ea7c082acc8a3
#
_entry.id   8fddd8a672d09f8f0f0ea7c082acc8a3
#
_cell.length_a   1.000
_cell.length_b   1.000
_cell.length_c   1.000
_cell.angle_alpha   90.00
_cell.angle_beta   90.00
_cell.angle_gamma   90.00
#
_symmetry.space_group_name_H-M   'P 1'
#
loop_
_entity.id
_entity.type
_entity.pdbx_description
1 polymer ?
#
loop_
_entity_poly.entity_id
_entity_poly.type
_entity_poly.pdbx_seq_one_letter_code
_entity_poly.pdbx_strand_id
1 'polypeptide(L)'
;GIASSLLVIIESDTYSEREWCRIEAISGKKNNVPSILVNVLNGVSSRTFPYLGNMPKIRFNGKWDDVIILLLRTALDQYYEKEYLEQLVMKCDLQNTSILPVPPELMNLINIEDNIKSILYPEPPLGREELEVLNKNGKITSFVTPSQLYSNMNKIQDKKIAISISETPEALTKGIGKAMFDDLSVEIARHLLVTGAKLVYGGDLRIGGFTKLLCDLSCQYGIKEKSDPSTIYFTNYFAWPIFNRLSKSDIAEFKYDRVEIVKTEIPKGVGEEDKGKFFEPTT
;
A
#
# COMPACT_ATOMS: atom_id res chain seq x y z
N GLY A 1 -28.97 4.76 15.10
CA GLY A 1 -27.69 4.72 14.42
C GLY A 1 -27.03 6.08 14.48
N ILE A 2 -25.74 6.14 14.70
CA ILE A 2 -24.99 7.41 14.71
C ILE A 2 -24.93 7.88 13.25
N ALA A 3 -25.75 8.90 12.93
CA ALA A 3 -25.68 9.59 11.62
C ALA A 3 -24.53 10.62 11.66
N SER A 4 -23.31 10.17 12.02
CA SER A 4 -22.12 11.01 12.04
C SER A 4 -21.36 10.86 10.75
N SER A 5 -20.99 11.98 10.14
CA SER A 5 -20.13 11.99 8.94
C SER A 5 -18.66 11.74 9.26
N LEU A 6 -18.24 12.01 10.49
CA LEU A 6 -16.86 11.91 10.98
C LEU A 6 -16.86 11.57 12.47
N LEU A 7 -15.84 10.85 12.93
CA LEU A 7 -15.61 10.54 14.33
C LEU A 7 -14.19 10.94 14.73
N VAL A 8 -14.07 11.82 15.72
CA VAL A 8 -12.80 12.19 16.35
C VAL A 8 -12.74 11.55 17.73
N ILE A 9 -11.84 10.60 17.91
CA ILE A 9 -11.61 9.94 19.19
C ILE A 9 -10.47 10.64 19.91
N ILE A 10 -10.75 11.21 21.09
CA ILE A 10 -9.73 11.83 21.94
C ILE A 10 -9.33 10.81 23.01
N GLU A 11 -8.19 10.16 22.80
CA GLU A 11 -7.66 9.15 23.72
C GLU A 11 -6.93 9.81 24.88
N SER A 12 -7.56 9.84 26.04
CA SER A 12 -6.99 10.21 27.33
C SER A 12 -6.61 8.97 28.14
N ASP A 13 -5.86 9.14 29.23
CA ASP A 13 -5.38 8.04 30.08
C ASP A 13 -6.53 7.10 30.54
N THR A 14 -7.73 7.63 30.73
CA THR A 14 -8.92 6.88 31.19
C THR A 14 -9.96 6.60 30.11
N TYR A 15 -9.65 6.87 28.83
CA TYR A 15 -10.61 6.69 27.73
C TYR A 15 -11.17 5.26 27.69
N SER A 16 -10.29 4.27 27.79
CA SER A 16 -10.64 2.86 27.67
C SER A 16 -11.44 2.29 28.84
N GLU A 17 -11.52 3.00 29.97
CA GLU A 17 -12.35 2.63 31.13
C GLU A 17 -13.81 2.97 30.90
N ARG A 18 -14.09 3.99 30.10
CA ARG A 18 -15.44 4.51 29.88
C ARG A 18 -16.17 3.64 28.86
N GLU A 19 -17.25 3.02 29.29
CA GLU A 19 -18.03 2.13 28.43
C GLU A 19 -18.58 2.83 27.19
N TRP A 20 -19.13 4.04 27.35
CA TRP A 20 -19.67 4.80 26.23
C TRP A 20 -18.62 5.13 25.16
N CYS A 21 -17.41 5.48 25.55
CA CYS A 21 -16.31 5.75 24.61
C CYS A 21 -15.98 4.49 23.79
N ARG A 22 -16.00 3.31 24.42
CA ARG A 22 -15.78 2.03 23.72
C ARG A 22 -16.92 1.73 22.73
N ILE A 23 -18.17 1.96 23.14
CA ILE A 23 -19.35 1.75 22.29
C ILE A 23 -19.30 2.67 21.07
N GLU A 24 -18.95 3.94 21.24
CA GLU A 24 -18.82 4.91 20.15
C GLU A 24 -17.75 4.49 19.15
N ALA A 25 -16.55 4.09 19.61
CA ALA A 25 -15.49 3.62 18.74
C ALA A 25 -15.91 2.36 17.95
N ILE A 26 -16.52 1.38 18.61
CA ILE A 26 -17.02 0.18 17.97
C ILE A 26 -18.12 0.52 16.94
N SER A 27 -19.04 1.42 17.29
CA SER A 27 -20.12 1.82 16.40
C SER A 27 -19.58 2.55 15.16
N GLY A 28 -18.59 3.43 15.33
CA GLY A 28 -17.92 4.10 14.22
C GLY A 28 -17.31 3.10 13.23
N LYS A 29 -16.57 2.12 13.75
CA LYS A 29 -15.96 1.07 12.91
C LYS A 29 -17.00 0.19 12.19
N LYS A 30 -18.02 -0.28 12.90
CA LYS A 30 -19.08 -1.11 12.31
C LYS A 30 -19.82 -0.42 11.17
N ASN A 31 -19.93 0.90 11.23
CA ASN A 31 -20.64 1.69 10.23
C ASN A 31 -19.70 2.36 9.20
N ASN A 32 -18.42 2.01 9.21
CA ASN A 32 -17.41 2.56 8.30
C ASN A 32 -17.36 4.11 8.33
N VAL A 33 -17.57 4.70 9.52
CA VAL A 33 -17.48 6.15 9.70
C VAL A 33 -16.01 6.57 9.66
N PRO A 34 -15.60 7.53 8.82
CA PRO A 34 -14.25 8.06 8.83
C PRO A 34 -13.84 8.49 10.22
N SER A 35 -12.77 7.91 10.74
CA SER A 35 -12.41 8.06 12.15
C SER A 35 -10.93 8.37 12.32
N ILE A 36 -10.58 9.27 13.21
CA ILE A 36 -9.20 9.53 13.62
C ILE A 36 -9.05 9.41 15.13
N LEU A 37 -7.85 9.06 15.55
CA LEU A 37 -7.44 8.99 16.95
C LEU A 37 -6.50 10.14 17.29
N VAL A 38 -6.93 11.01 18.18
CA VAL A 38 -6.11 12.10 18.76
C VAL A 38 -5.61 11.65 20.13
N ASN A 39 -4.33 11.37 20.22
CA ASN A 39 -3.70 10.90 21.46
C ASN A 39 -3.30 12.09 22.33
N VAL A 40 -3.93 12.21 23.50
CA VAL A 40 -3.66 13.26 24.51
C VAL A 40 -3.20 12.65 25.85
N LEU A 41 -2.57 11.45 25.79
CA LEU A 41 -2.06 10.79 26.99
C LEU A 41 -1.01 11.64 27.69
N ASN A 42 -1.17 11.82 28.99
CA ASN A 42 -0.16 12.44 29.86
C ASN A 42 0.84 11.40 30.41
N GLY A 43 0.42 10.15 30.48
CA GLY A 43 1.20 9.02 30.95
C GLY A 43 0.98 7.78 30.09
N VAL A 44 0.43 6.74 30.69
CA VAL A 44 0.10 5.49 30.01
C VAL A 44 -1.42 5.27 30.07
N SER A 45 -1.97 4.63 29.05
CA SER A 45 -3.36 4.21 29.09
C SER A 45 -3.59 3.24 30.24
N SER A 46 -4.60 3.50 31.06
CA SER A 46 -4.97 2.66 32.21
C SER A 46 -5.40 1.25 31.80
N ARG A 47 -5.87 1.10 30.56
CA ARG A 47 -6.36 -0.17 30.00
C ARG A 47 -6.17 -0.19 28.47
N THR A 48 -5.74 -1.34 27.95
CA THR A 48 -5.74 -1.57 26.51
C THR A 48 -7.15 -1.72 25.95
N PHE A 49 -7.38 -1.11 24.78
CA PHE A 49 -8.63 -1.26 24.06
C PHE A 49 -8.31 -1.55 22.58
N PRO A 50 -8.46 -2.82 22.14
CA PRO A 50 -7.94 -3.29 20.84
C PRO A 50 -8.60 -2.62 19.63
N TYR A 51 -9.79 -2.06 19.80
CA TYR A 51 -10.54 -1.47 18.68
C TYR A 51 -10.15 -0.04 18.33
N LEU A 52 -9.12 0.54 18.97
CA LEU A 52 -8.50 1.81 18.57
C LEU A 52 -7.35 1.61 17.56
N GLY A 53 -6.94 0.37 17.31
CA GLY A 53 -6.01 0.06 16.22
C GLY A 53 -6.61 0.31 14.85
N ASN A 54 -5.76 0.37 13.82
CA ASN A 54 -6.16 0.55 12.42
C ASN A 54 -6.94 1.85 12.13
N MET A 55 -6.69 2.89 12.91
CA MET A 55 -7.18 4.24 12.64
C MET A 55 -5.99 5.18 12.45
N PRO A 56 -6.07 6.14 11.53
CA PRO A 56 -5.10 7.23 11.48
C PRO A 56 -5.02 7.92 12.84
N LYS A 57 -3.79 8.08 13.34
CA LYS A 57 -3.58 8.63 14.69
C LYS A 57 -2.56 9.75 14.70
N ILE A 58 -2.81 10.73 15.55
CA ILE A 58 -1.89 11.83 15.79
C ILE A 58 -1.70 12.04 17.29
N ARG A 59 -0.46 12.30 17.70
CA ARG A 59 -0.20 12.80 19.06
C ARG A 59 -0.46 14.29 19.08
N PHE A 60 -1.33 14.72 20.00
CA PHE A 60 -1.62 16.13 20.15
C PHE A 60 -0.43 16.90 20.72
N ASN A 61 0.03 17.88 19.98
CA ASN A 61 1.19 18.73 20.31
C ASN A 61 0.79 20.19 20.64
N GLY A 62 -0.50 20.43 20.88
CA GLY A 62 -1.06 21.77 21.11
C GLY A 62 -1.50 22.47 19.81
N LYS A 63 -1.30 21.87 18.63
CA LYS A 63 -1.68 22.45 17.34
C LYS A 63 -2.91 21.73 16.77
N TRP A 64 -3.99 22.46 16.63
CA TRP A 64 -5.23 21.92 16.06
C TRP A 64 -5.15 21.79 14.53
N ASP A 65 -4.32 22.56 13.86
CA ASP A 65 -4.19 22.52 12.40
C ASP A 65 -3.80 21.13 11.92
N ASP A 66 -2.85 20.48 12.60
CA ASP A 66 -2.40 19.12 12.27
C ASP A 66 -3.54 18.09 12.42
N VAL A 67 -4.38 18.25 13.46
CA VAL A 67 -5.55 17.40 13.71
C VAL A 67 -6.60 17.60 12.63
N ILE A 68 -6.88 18.86 12.25
CA ILE A 68 -7.86 19.20 11.22
C ILE A 68 -7.40 18.67 9.85
N ILE A 69 -6.13 18.83 9.51
CA ILE A 69 -5.56 18.30 8.25
C ILE A 69 -5.72 16.79 8.21
N LEU A 70 -5.34 16.06 9.26
CA LEU A 70 -5.49 14.61 9.32
C LEU A 70 -6.96 14.19 9.17
N LEU A 71 -7.87 14.88 9.86
CA LEU A 71 -9.31 14.63 9.82
C LEU A 71 -9.88 14.81 8.41
N LEU A 72 -9.59 15.96 7.79
CA LEU A 72 -10.07 16.27 6.45
C LEU A 72 -9.50 15.28 5.41
N ARG A 73 -8.21 14.97 5.49
CA ARG A 73 -7.58 13.99 4.62
C ARG A 73 -8.26 12.63 4.77
N THR A 74 -8.41 12.11 5.99
CA THR A 74 -9.04 10.81 6.25
C THR A 74 -10.47 10.77 5.71
N ALA A 75 -11.23 11.86 5.91
CA ALA A 75 -12.61 11.94 5.41
C ALA A 75 -12.66 11.94 3.87
N LEU A 76 -11.86 12.81 3.25
CA LEU A 76 -11.84 12.94 1.78
C LEU A 76 -11.37 11.66 1.11
N ASP A 77 -10.31 11.03 1.62
CA ASP A 77 -9.79 9.76 1.11
C ASP A 77 -10.88 8.68 1.18
N GLN A 78 -11.55 8.53 2.33
CA GLN A 78 -12.57 7.50 2.51
C GLN A 78 -13.84 7.75 1.68
N TYR A 79 -14.27 9.00 1.52
CA TYR A 79 -15.39 9.34 0.65
C TYR A 79 -15.06 9.15 -0.83
N TYR A 80 -13.85 9.52 -1.24
CA TYR A 80 -13.36 9.29 -2.59
C TYR A 80 -13.33 7.80 -2.92
N GLU A 81 -12.73 6.99 -2.05
CA GLU A 81 -12.66 5.54 -2.23
C GLU A 81 -14.05 4.91 -2.31
N LYS A 82 -14.96 5.34 -1.45
CA LYS A 82 -16.36 4.86 -1.51
C LYS A 82 -16.98 5.12 -2.87
N GLU A 83 -16.94 6.36 -3.33
CA GLU A 83 -17.52 6.75 -4.63
C GLU A 83 -16.86 6.00 -5.79
N TYR A 84 -15.53 5.90 -5.76
CA TYR A 84 -14.77 5.17 -6.77
C TYR A 84 -15.16 3.69 -6.85
N LEU A 85 -15.24 3.01 -5.70
CA LEU A 85 -15.62 1.61 -5.64
C LEU A 85 -17.08 1.38 -6.06
N GLU A 86 -18.00 2.28 -5.69
CA GLU A 86 -19.40 2.23 -6.14
C GLU A 86 -19.49 2.32 -7.68
N GLN A 87 -18.74 3.23 -8.29
CA GLN A 87 -18.67 3.34 -9.74
C GLN A 87 -18.08 2.08 -10.40
N LEU A 88 -17.09 1.44 -9.80
CA LEU A 88 -16.53 0.19 -10.30
C LEU A 88 -17.54 -0.95 -10.24
N VAL A 89 -18.28 -1.09 -9.15
CA VAL A 89 -19.33 -2.11 -9.03
C VAL A 89 -20.36 -1.95 -10.15
N MET A 90 -20.81 -0.72 -10.39
CA MET A 90 -21.76 -0.42 -11.48
C MET A 90 -21.15 -0.68 -12.86
N LYS A 91 -19.94 -0.21 -13.12
CA LYS A 91 -19.29 -0.35 -14.43
C LYS A 91 -18.98 -1.79 -14.80
N CYS A 92 -18.63 -2.62 -13.82
CA CYS A 92 -18.25 -4.02 -14.03
C CYS A 92 -19.41 -5.00 -13.78
N ASP A 93 -20.60 -4.51 -13.47
CA ASP A 93 -21.81 -5.30 -13.16
C ASP A 93 -21.54 -6.40 -12.12
N LEU A 94 -20.91 -6.02 -10.99
CA LEU A 94 -20.50 -6.97 -9.95
C LEU A 94 -21.68 -7.34 -9.07
N GLN A 95 -22.18 -8.57 -9.25
CA GLN A 95 -23.27 -9.11 -8.45
C GLN A 95 -22.78 -9.65 -7.10
N ASN A 96 -23.61 -9.57 -6.05
CA ASN A 96 -23.32 -10.06 -4.70
C ASN A 96 -21.99 -9.50 -4.11
N THR A 97 -21.64 -8.28 -4.50
CA THR A 97 -20.43 -7.59 -4.06
C THR A 97 -20.81 -6.40 -3.18
N SER A 98 -20.22 -6.34 -2.00
CA SER A 98 -20.28 -5.16 -1.14
C SER A 98 -18.96 -4.39 -1.23
N ILE A 99 -19.03 -3.09 -0.95
CA ILE A 99 -17.85 -2.24 -0.90
C ILE A 99 -17.47 -1.92 0.54
N LEU A 100 -16.17 -1.84 0.80
CA LEU A 100 -15.61 -1.25 2.01
C LEU A 100 -14.63 -0.15 1.59
N PRO A 101 -14.83 1.11 1.99
CA PRO A 101 -13.91 2.20 1.62
C PRO A 101 -12.64 2.24 2.46
N VAL A 102 -12.37 1.17 3.19
CA VAL A 102 -11.20 0.95 4.05
C VAL A 102 -10.75 -0.51 3.94
N PRO A 103 -9.51 -0.84 4.28
CA PRO A 103 -9.07 -2.23 4.34
C PRO A 103 -9.99 -3.07 5.24
N PRO A 104 -10.42 -4.26 4.81
CA PRO A 104 -11.32 -5.11 5.56
C PRO A 104 -10.74 -5.54 6.92
N GLU A 105 -11.53 -5.44 7.96
CA GLU A 105 -11.26 -6.02 9.28
C GLU A 105 -12.54 -6.74 9.81
N LEU A 106 -12.38 -7.61 10.81
CA LEU A 106 -13.51 -8.42 11.31
C LEU A 106 -14.73 -7.58 11.70
N MET A 107 -14.51 -6.38 12.23
CA MET A 107 -15.61 -5.50 12.67
C MET A 107 -16.45 -4.98 11.50
N ASN A 108 -15.85 -4.73 10.35
CA ASN A 108 -16.58 -4.28 9.15
C ASN A 108 -17.45 -5.39 8.56
N LEU A 109 -17.08 -6.66 8.77
CA LEU A 109 -17.76 -7.81 8.18
C LEU A 109 -18.98 -8.27 8.98
N ILE A 110 -19.17 -7.79 10.20
CA ILE A 110 -20.26 -8.23 11.10
C ILE A 110 -21.63 -7.91 10.51
N ASN A 111 -21.79 -6.76 9.86
CA ASN A 111 -23.08 -6.26 9.36
C ASN A 111 -23.29 -6.57 7.86
N ILE A 112 -22.43 -7.36 7.24
CA ILE A 112 -22.56 -7.71 5.82
C ILE A 112 -23.71 -8.72 5.65
N GLU A 113 -24.55 -8.43 4.68
CA GLU A 113 -25.70 -9.28 4.33
C GLU A 113 -25.25 -10.67 3.85
N ASP A 114 -26.05 -11.69 4.12
CA ASP A 114 -25.70 -13.10 3.83
C ASP A 114 -25.62 -13.43 2.33
N ASN A 115 -26.27 -12.64 1.48
CA ASN A 115 -26.20 -12.74 0.01
C ASN A 115 -24.86 -12.24 -0.57
N ILE A 116 -24.09 -11.46 0.18
CA ILE A 116 -22.79 -10.94 -0.25
C ILE A 116 -21.72 -12.03 -0.20
N LYS A 117 -21.02 -12.23 -1.29
CA LYS A 117 -19.94 -13.21 -1.44
C LYS A 117 -18.58 -12.59 -1.71
N SER A 118 -18.57 -11.35 -2.18
CA SER A 118 -17.35 -10.64 -2.51
C SER A 118 -17.30 -9.27 -1.84
N ILE A 119 -16.09 -8.86 -1.43
CA ILE A 119 -15.80 -7.54 -0.91
C ILE A 119 -14.82 -6.85 -1.85
N LEU A 120 -15.23 -5.69 -2.35
CA LEU A 120 -14.35 -4.78 -3.08
C LEU A 120 -13.86 -3.68 -2.13
N TYR A 121 -12.54 -3.48 -2.05
CA TYR A 121 -11.91 -2.56 -1.09
C TYR A 121 -10.69 -1.88 -1.72
N PRO A 122 -10.18 -0.74 -1.14
CA PRO A 122 -9.04 -0.02 -1.67
C PRO A 122 -7.73 -0.84 -1.64
N GLU A 123 -6.79 -0.44 -2.48
CA GLU A 123 -5.41 -0.93 -2.45
C GLU A 123 -4.70 -0.63 -1.10
N PRO A 124 -3.72 -1.39 -0.68
CA PRO A 124 -3.18 -2.61 -1.30
C PRO A 124 -3.98 -3.88 -0.98
N PRO A 125 -3.77 -5.00 -1.72
CA PRO A 125 -4.43 -6.26 -1.40
C PRO A 125 -3.98 -6.78 -0.03
N LEU A 126 -4.91 -7.42 0.66
CA LEU A 126 -4.64 -8.10 1.93
C LEU A 126 -3.56 -9.16 1.77
N GLY A 127 -2.72 -9.29 2.77
CA GLY A 127 -1.75 -10.37 2.87
C GLY A 127 -2.43 -11.73 3.06
N ARG A 128 -1.68 -12.80 2.80
CA ARG A 128 -2.19 -14.17 2.91
C ARG A 128 -2.73 -14.49 4.30
N GLU A 129 -2.00 -14.11 5.34
CA GLU A 129 -2.39 -14.36 6.72
C GLU A 129 -3.65 -13.58 7.11
N GLU A 130 -3.79 -12.34 6.64
CA GLU A 130 -4.99 -11.53 6.85
C GLU A 130 -6.21 -12.17 6.20
N LEU A 131 -6.08 -12.64 4.95
CA LEU A 131 -7.13 -13.36 4.24
C LEU A 131 -7.54 -14.64 4.96
N GLU A 132 -6.57 -15.41 5.49
CA GLU A 132 -6.85 -16.63 6.26
C GLU A 132 -7.66 -16.32 7.53
N VAL A 133 -7.38 -15.19 8.20
CA VAL A 133 -8.13 -14.77 9.39
C VAL A 133 -9.56 -14.36 9.03
N LEU A 134 -9.71 -13.53 7.98
CA LEU A 134 -11.03 -13.01 7.57
C LEU A 134 -11.93 -14.12 6.98
N ASN A 135 -11.36 -15.09 6.29
CA ASN A 135 -12.07 -16.21 5.68
C ASN A 135 -12.54 -17.28 6.67
N LYS A 136 -12.04 -17.27 7.91
CA LYS A 136 -12.46 -18.28 8.92
C LYS A 136 -13.97 -18.35 9.17
N ASN A 137 -14.68 -17.26 8.92
CA ASN A 137 -16.14 -17.22 9.09
C ASN A 137 -16.90 -17.79 7.87
N GLY A 138 -16.23 -18.08 6.76
CA GLY A 138 -16.79 -18.75 5.58
C GLY A 138 -17.90 -18.00 4.83
N LYS A 139 -18.28 -16.77 5.25
CA LYS A 139 -19.34 -15.99 4.62
C LYS A 139 -18.85 -15.34 3.32
N ILE A 140 -17.68 -14.73 3.36
CA ILE A 140 -17.07 -14.02 2.21
C ILE A 140 -16.09 -14.99 1.54
N THR A 141 -16.24 -15.16 0.24
CA THR A 141 -15.41 -16.06 -0.56
C THR A 141 -14.34 -15.34 -1.35
N SER A 142 -14.46 -14.03 -1.50
CA SER A 142 -13.54 -13.23 -2.30
C SER A 142 -13.33 -11.83 -1.71
N PHE A 143 -12.06 -11.45 -1.58
CA PHE A 143 -11.62 -10.09 -1.26
C PHE A 143 -10.83 -9.59 -2.46
N VAL A 144 -11.26 -8.49 -3.06
CA VAL A 144 -10.75 -8.01 -4.35
C VAL A 144 -10.46 -6.52 -4.28
N THR A 145 -9.32 -6.11 -4.81
CA THR A 145 -9.00 -4.70 -5.02
C THR A 145 -9.29 -4.28 -6.45
N PRO A 146 -9.41 -2.97 -6.75
CA PRO A 146 -9.64 -2.48 -8.11
C PRO A 146 -8.63 -3.01 -9.13
N SER A 147 -7.35 -3.05 -8.79
CA SER A 147 -6.31 -3.57 -9.68
C SER A 147 -6.49 -5.06 -9.97
N GLN A 148 -6.84 -5.86 -8.96
CA GLN A 148 -7.13 -7.28 -9.14
C GLN A 148 -8.37 -7.50 -10.03
N LEU A 149 -9.39 -6.65 -9.90
CA LEU A 149 -10.56 -6.67 -10.76
C LEU A 149 -10.17 -6.42 -12.22
N TYR A 150 -9.36 -5.39 -12.49
CA TYR A 150 -8.87 -5.08 -13.84
C TYR A 150 -7.94 -6.17 -14.40
N SER A 151 -7.24 -6.92 -13.57
CA SER A 151 -6.35 -7.99 -14.02
C SER A 151 -7.05 -9.08 -14.84
N ASN A 152 -8.34 -9.27 -14.62
CA ASN A 152 -9.14 -10.24 -15.36
C ASN A 152 -9.55 -9.74 -16.75
N MET A 153 -9.47 -8.43 -17.00
CA MET A 153 -9.94 -7.80 -18.23
C MET A 153 -8.87 -7.65 -19.30
N ASN A 154 -7.61 -7.33 -18.91
CA ASN A 154 -6.49 -7.10 -19.85
C ASN A 154 -5.22 -7.74 -19.33
N LYS A 155 -4.75 -8.81 -19.95
CA LYS A 155 -3.54 -9.51 -19.53
C LYS A 155 -2.34 -9.18 -20.43
N ILE A 156 -1.29 -8.59 -19.86
CA ILE A 156 0.04 -8.44 -20.49
C ILE A 156 0.93 -9.54 -19.91
N GLN A 157 0.54 -10.78 -20.16
CA GLN A 157 1.20 -11.92 -19.52
C GLN A 157 2.64 -12.08 -20.02
N ASP A 158 3.58 -12.28 -19.09
CA ASP A 158 5.00 -12.56 -19.31
C ASP A 158 5.80 -11.49 -20.06
N LYS A 159 5.24 -10.32 -20.33
CA LYS A 159 6.01 -9.23 -20.91
C LYS A 159 6.92 -8.60 -19.86
N LYS A 160 8.20 -8.44 -20.20
CA LYS A 160 9.17 -7.67 -19.41
C LYS A 160 8.99 -6.19 -19.73
N ILE A 161 8.66 -5.38 -18.74
CA ILE A 161 8.44 -3.95 -18.88
C ILE A 161 9.43 -3.20 -18.00
N ALA A 162 10.29 -2.41 -18.62
CA ALA A 162 11.24 -1.57 -17.92
C ALA A 162 10.56 -0.29 -17.47
N ILE A 163 10.73 0.05 -16.18
CA ILE A 163 10.32 1.31 -15.60
C ILE A 163 11.57 2.16 -15.43
N SER A 164 11.54 3.39 -15.95
CA SER A 164 12.59 4.38 -15.75
C SER A 164 11.98 5.59 -15.06
N ILE A 165 12.49 5.93 -13.89
CA ILE A 165 11.99 7.00 -13.05
C ILE A 165 13.17 7.87 -12.66
N SER A 166 13.07 9.17 -12.90
CA SER A 166 14.06 10.15 -12.45
C SER A 166 13.38 11.44 -12.01
N GLU A 167 13.77 11.93 -10.87
CA GLU A 167 13.38 13.26 -10.39
C GLU A 167 14.22 14.30 -11.14
N THR A 168 13.57 15.37 -11.62
CA THR A 168 14.25 16.50 -12.25
C THR A 168 13.92 17.81 -11.54
N PRO A 169 14.84 18.79 -11.53
CA PRO A 169 14.55 20.12 -10.97
C PRO A 169 13.34 20.77 -11.63
N GLU A 170 13.15 20.55 -12.93
CA GLU A 170 12.01 21.09 -13.67
C GLU A 170 10.67 20.52 -13.21
N ALA A 171 10.64 19.27 -12.77
CA ALA A 171 9.44 18.66 -12.21
C ALA A 171 9.04 19.35 -10.90
N LEU A 172 10.02 19.63 -10.03
CA LEU A 172 9.79 20.36 -8.78
C LEU A 172 9.24 21.76 -9.01
N THR A 173 9.75 22.49 -10.02
CA THR A 173 9.24 23.84 -10.38
C THR A 173 7.79 23.80 -10.87
N LYS A 174 7.32 22.67 -11.37
CA LYS A 174 5.93 22.43 -11.78
C LYS A 174 5.05 21.87 -10.65
N GLY A 175 5.57 21.81 -9.43
CA GLY A 175 4.86 21.26 -8.28
C GLY A 175 4.82 19.73 -8.21
N ILE A 176 5.56 19.04 -9.09
CA ILE A 176 5.65 17.57 -9.11
C ILE A 176 6.80 17.16 -8.20
N GLY A 177 6.49 16.92 -6.95
CA GLY A 177 7.47 16.48 -5.94
C GLY A 177 7.65 14.96 -5.90
N LYS A 178 8.60 14.52 -5.03
CA LYS A 178 8.91 13.09 -4.84
C LYS A 178 7.68 12.23 -4.56
N ALA A 179 6.78 12.69 -3.70
CA ALA A 179 5.57 11.95 -3.35
C ALA A 179 4.70 11.62 -4.58
N MET A 180 4.57 12.56 -5.53
CA MET A 180 3.82 12.29 -6.77
C MET A 180 4.51 11.26 -7.66
N PHE A 181 5.84 11.25 -7.71
CA PHE A 181 6.59 10.22 -8.44
C PHE A 181 6.45 8.85 -7.78
N ASP A 182 6.50 8.82 -6.45
CA ASP A 182 6.29 7.58 -5.69
C ASP A 182 4.88 7.03 -5.95
N ASP A 183 3.85 7.86 -5.83
CA ASP A 183 2.45 7.47 -6.07
C ASP A 183 2.23 6.98 -7.52
N LEU A 184 2.72 7.73 -8.51
CA LEU A 184 2.61 7.34 -9.91
C LEU A 184 3.33 6.02 -10.19
N SER A 185 4.49 5.81 -9.58
CA SER A 185 5.28 4.59 -9.74
C SER A 185 4.57 3.38 -9.13
N VAL A 186 3.95 3.56 -7.96
CA VAL A 186 3.10 2.55 -7.31
C VAL A 186 1.95 2.17 -8.22
N GLU A 187 1.20 3.15 -8.74
CA GLU A 187 0.03 2.89 -9.59
C GLU A 187 0.41 2.14 -10.88
N ILE A 188 1.44 2.62 -11.59
CA ILE A 188 1.92 1.97 -12.83
C ILE A 188 2.40 0.53 -12.52
N ALA A 189 3.25 0.35 -11.51
CA ALA A 189 3.79 -0.95 -11.17
C ALA A 189 2.69 -1.93 -10.75
N ARG A 190 1.73 -1.48 -9.94
CA ARG A 190 0.56 -2.25 -9.50
C ARG A 190 -0.23 -2.78 -10.71
N HIS A 191 -0.64 -1.89 -11.61
CA HIS A 191 -1.41 -2.28 -12.80
C HIS A 191 -0.66 -3.25 -13.70
N LEU A 192 0.65 -3.04 -13.89
CA LEU A 192 1.47 -3.94 -14.70
C LEU A 192 1.59 -5.32 -14.06
N LEU A 193 1.87 -5.39 -12.76
CA LEU A 193 2.02 -6.66 -12.03
C LEU A 193 0.72 -7.49 -12.03
N VAL A 194 -0.43 -6.88 -11.73
CA VAL A 194 -1.70 -7.61 -11.71
C VAL A 194 -2.12 -8.08 -13.09
N THR A 195 -1.72 -7.40 -14.16
CA THR A 195 -1.96 -7.85 -15.55
C THR A 195 -0.98 -8.94 -16.02
N GLY A 196 -0.03 -9.32 -15.17
CA GLY A 196 0.91 -10.42 -15.39
C GLY A 196 2.24 -10.01 -16.03
N ALA A 197 2.54 -8.71 -16.10
CA ALA A 197 3.85 -8.24 -16.54
C ALA A 197 4.95 -8.56 -15.52
N LYS A 198 6.19 -8.64 -16.01
CA LYS A 198 7.41 -8.73 -15.21
C LYS A 198 8.10 -7.39 -15.25
N LEU A 199 8.33 -6.78 -14.09
CA LEU A 199 8.96 -5.47 -14.01
C LEU A 199 10.47 -5.57 -14.13
N VAL A 200 11.06 -4.56 -14.75
CA VAL A 200 12.52 -4.40 -14.86
C VAL A 200 12.88 -2.98 -14.45
N TYR A 201 13.94 -2.83 -13.66
CA TYR A 201 14.41 -1.52 -13.20
C TYR A 201 15.95 -1.47 -13.18
N GLY A 202 16.51 -0.30 -13.45
CA GLY A 202 17.94 -0.05 -13.30
C GLY A 202 18.26 0.39 -11.88
N GLY A 203 18.99 -0.40 -11.14
CA GLY A 203 19.21 -0.32 -9.70
C GLY A 203 19.43 1.07 -9.11
N ASP A 204 18.72 1.36 -8.05
CA ASP A 204 18.83 2.55 -7.21
C ASP A 204 19.07 2.13 -5.76
N LEU A 205 20.21 2.55 -5.19
CA LEU A 205 20.64 2.17 -3.84
C LEU A 205 20.35 3.26 -2.80
N ARG A 206 19.73 4.35 -3.21
CA ARG A 206 19.39 5.42 -2.29
C ARG A 206 18.35 4.97 -1.27
N ILE A 207 18.52 5.41 -0.03
CA ILE A 207 17.51 5.23 1.00
C ILE A 207 16.19 5.87 0.52
N GLY A 208 15.10 5.09 0.51
CA GLY A 208 13.81 5.53 -0.04
C GLY A 208 13.78 5.60 -1.57
N GLY A 209 14.71 4.92 -2.26
CA GLY A 209 14.69 4.75 -3.71
C GLY A 209 13.64 3.75 -4.19
N PHE A 210 13.41 3.72 -5.51
CA PHE A 210 12.35 2.92 -6.12
C PHE A 210 12.60 1.42 -6.09
N THR A 211 13.85 0.96 -5.94
CA THR A 211 14.17 -0.49 -5.89
C THR A 211 13.39 -1.21 -4.81
N LYS A 212 13.42 -0.70 -3.57
CA LYS A 212 12.68 -1.31 -2.45
C LYS A 212 11.17 -1.27 -2.69
N LEU A 213 10.65 -0.15 -3.12
CA LEU A 213 9.24 0.02 -3.46
C LEU A 213 8.77 -1.02 -4.48
N LEU A 214 9.52 -1.23 -5.55
CA LEU A 214 9.19 -2.20 -6.60
C LEU A 214 9.34 -3.66 -6.12
N CYS A 215 10.29 -3.94 -5.20
CA CYS A 215 10.39 -5.24 -4.54
C CYS A 215 9.12 -5.54 -3.73
N ASP A 216 8.70 -4.61 -2.88
CA ASP A 216 7.53 -4.75 -2.00
C ASP A 216 6.24 -4.94 -2.84
N LEU A 217 6.05 -4.13 -3.88
CA LEU A 217 4.93 -4.27 -4.81
C LEU A 217 4.94 -5.61 -5.54
N SER A 218 6.10 -6.10 -5.97
CA SER A 218 6.22 -7.40 -6.64
C SER A 218 5.85 -8.55 -5.73
N CYS A 219 6.15 -8.45 -4.43
CA CYS A 219 5.71 -9.42 -3.45
C CYS A 219 4.20 -9.37 -3.21
N GLN A 220 3.60 -8.18 -3.17
CA GLN A 220 2.16 -8.01 -2.93
C GLN A 220 1.31 -8.43 -4.14
N TYR A 221 1.69 -8.02 -5.34
CA TYR A 221 0.86 -8.14 -6.55
C TYR A 221 1.29 -9.27 -7.49
N GLY A 222 2.53 -9.72 -7.42
CA GLY A 222 3.07 -10.78 -8.26
C GLY A 222 2.61 -12.19 -7.88
N ILE A 223 2.10 -12.38 -6.66
CA ILE A 223 1.72 -13.71 -6.17
C ILE A 223 0.31 -14.05 -6.64
N LYS A 224 0.21 -14.92 -7.65
CA LYS A 224 -1.05 -15.57 -8.01
C LYS A 224 -1.06 -16.98 -7.45
N GLU A 225 -2.19 -17.42 -6.91
CA GLU A 225 -2.37 -18.74 -6.25
C GLU A 225 -1.88 -19.94 -7.10
N LYS A 226 -1.80 -19.77 -8.42
CA LYS A 226 -1.39 -20.83 -9.38
C LYS A 226 -0.06 -20.55 -10.07
N SER A 227 0.69 -19.54 -9.66
CA SER A 227 1.98 -19.27 -10.31
C SER A 227 3.06 -20.20 -9.76
N ASP A 228 3.95 -20.66 -10.67
CA ASP A 228 5.15 -21.38 -10.29
C ASP A 228 5.93 -20.57 -9.24
N PRO A 229 6.33 -21.17 -8.11
CA PRO A 229 7.15 -20.50 -7.09
C PRO A 229 8.46 -19.91 -7.62
N SER A 230 8.98 -20.45 -8.73
CA SER A 230 10.18 -19.95 -9.40
C SER A 230 9.94 -18.72 -10.29
N THR A 231 8.70 -18.28 -10.47
CA THR A 231 8.40 -17.14 -11.36
C THR A 231 8.96 -15.86 -10.78
N ILE A 232 9.84 -15.18 -11.52
CA ILE A 232 10.37 -13.86 -11.18
C ILE A 232 9.43 -12.80 -11.73
N TYR A 233 8.99 -11.89 -10.85
CA TYR A 233 8.13 -10.76 -11.21
C TYR A 233 8.87 -9.43 -11.31
N PHE A 234 10.04 -9.33 -10.68
CA PHE A 234 10.85 -8.14 -10.73
C PHE A 234 12.32 -8.47 -10.90
N THR A 235 12.97 -7.88 -11.91
CA THR A 235 14.40 -7.98 -12.14
C THR A 235 15.04 -6.61 -11.97
N ASN A 236 15.95 -6.50 -11.01
CA ASN A 236 16.71 -5.29 -10.75
C ASN A 236 18.13 -5.39 -11.31
N TYR A 237 18.47 -4.54 -12.27
CA TYR A 237 19.78 -4.49 -12.89
C TYR A 237 20.66 -3.47 -12.17
N PHE A 238 21.73 -3.95 -11.56
CA PHE A 238 22.77 -3.08 -11.01
C PHE A 238 23.91 -2.92 -12.01
N ALA A 239 24.21 -1.67 -12.33
CA ALA A 239 25.36 -1.34 -13.15
C ALA A 239 26.67 -1.88 -12.52
N TRP A 240 27.57 -2.40 -13.36
CA TRP A 240 28.84 -2.95 -12.90
C TRP A 240 29.57 -2.13 -11.85
N PRO A 241 29.76 -0.81 -11.97
CA PRO A 241 30.49 -0.10 -10.93
C PRO A 241 29.73 -0.08 -9.59
N ILE A 242 28.41 0.09 -9.61
CA ILE A 242 27.56 0.16 -8.42
C ILE A 242 27.54 -1.18 -7.70
N PHE A 243 27.34 -2.27 -8.41
CA PHE A 243 27.25 -3.61 -7.83
C PHE A 243 28.50 -3.96 -7.02
N ASN A 244 29.69 -3.58 -7.49
CA ASN A 244 30.94 -3.88 -6.80
C ASN A 244 31.12 -3.14 -5.45
N ARG A 245 30.27 -2.13 -5.17
CA ARG A 245 30.26 -1.39 -3.89
C ARG A 245 29.25 -1.96 -2.90
N LEU A 246 28.35 -2.85 -3.37
CA LEU A 246 27.37 -3.47 -2.50
C LEU A 246 28.05 -4.41 -1.51
N SER A 247 27.76 -4.22 -0.24
CA SER A 247 28.12 -5.20 0.78
C SER A 247 27.19 -6.43 0.71
N LYS A 248 27.58 -7.52 1.35
CA LYS A 248 26.70 -8.69 1.48
C LYS A 248 25.40 -8.37 2.23
N SER A 249 25.44 -7.42 3.16
CA SER A 249 24.25 -6.93 3.86
C SER A 249 23.32 -6.18 2.94
N ASP A 250 23.84 -5.29 2.07
CA ASP A 250 23.03 -4.55 1.11
C ASP A 250 22.31 -5.50 0.14
N ILE A 251 23.04 -6.50 -0.37
CA ILE A 251 22.44 -7.52 -1.25
C ILE A 251 21.38 -8.35 -0.50
N ALA A 252 21.62 -8.65 0.78
CA ALA A 252 20.67 -9.41 1.59
C ALA A 252 19.36 -8.62 1.85
N GLU A 253 19.43 -7.30 1.94
CA GLU A 253 18.26 -6.44 2.11
C GLU A 253 17.30 -6.48 0.91
N PHE A 254 17.81 -6.81 -0.29
CA PHE A 254 17.01 -6.97 -1.52
C PHE A 254 16.68 -8.43 -1.86
N LYS A 255 16.92 -9.37 -0.95
CA LYS A 255 16.50 -10.76 -1.11
C LYS A 255 15.03 -10.92 -0.78
N TYR A 256 14.22 -10.73 -1.81
CA TYR A 256 12.80 -11.01 -1.77
C TYR A 256 12.49 -12.25 -2.61
N ASP A 257 11.47 -12.99 -2.20
CA ASP A 257 10.93 -14.05 -3.04
C ASP A 257 10.45 -13.44 -4.37
N ARG A 258 10.80 -14.10 -5.49
CA ARG A 258 10.40 -13.70 -6.84
C ARG A 258 11.01 -12.39 -7.36
N VAL A 259 12.08 -11.95 -6.74
CA VAL A 259 12.91 -10.83 -7.16
C VAL A 259 14.29 -11.35 -7.58
N GLU A 260 14.75 -10.94 -8.74
CA GLU A 260 16.07 -11.25 -9.26
C GLU A 260 16.96 -10.01 -9.27
N ILE A 261 18.17 -10.15 -8.78
CA ILE A 261 19.20 -9.11 -8.86
C ILE A 261 20.23 -9.53 -9.89
N VAL A 262 20.40 -8.69 -10.91
CA VAL A 262 21.33 -8.94 -12.02
C VAL A 262 22.46 -7.91 -11.99
N LYS A 263 23.69 -8.41 -11.93
CA LYS A 263 24.87 -7.60 -12.15
C LYS A 263 25.10 -7.41 -13.66
N THR A 264 25.23 -6.18 -14.12
CA THR A 264 25.62 -5.92 -15.51
C THR A 264 27.13 -6.14 -15.70
N GLU A 265 27.51 -6.60 -16.84
CA GLU A 265 28.92 -6.74 -17.22
C GLU A 265 29.57 -5.37 -17.48
N ILE A 266 30.90 -5.36 -17.46
CA ILE A 266 31.68 -4.17 -17.82
C ILE A 266 31.40 -3.86 -19.30
N PRO A 267 31.04 -2.62 -19.65
CA PRO A 267 30.82 -2.25 -21.04
C PRO A 267 32.08 -2.49 -21.89
N LYS A 268 31.92 -2.93 -23.12
CA LYS A 268 33.04 -3.13 -24.06
C LYS A 268 33.86 -1.84 -24.24
N GLY A 269 35.17 -1.91 -24.05
CA GLY A 269 36.08 -0.77 -24.20
C GLY A 269 36.21 0.11 -22.93
N VAL A 270 35.64 -0.33 -21.80
CA VAL A 270 35.79 0.30 -20.50
C VAL A 270 36.66 -0.57 -19.62
N GLY A 271 37.70 0.00 -18.99
CA GLY A 271 38.57 -0.70 -18.05
C GLY A 271 38.14 -0.48 -16.59
N GLU A 272 38.71 -1.28 -15.69
CA GLU A 272 38.53 -1.10 -14.23
C GLU A 272 38.98 0.29 -13.74
N GLU A 273 39.93 0.90 -14.43
CA GLU A 273 40.45 2.26 -14.19
C GLU A 273 39.42 3.36 -14.52
N ASP A 274 38.44 3.07 -15.35
CA ASP A 274 37.39 4.02 -15.70
C ASP A 274 36.24 4.09 -14.69
N LYS A 275 36.29 3.30 -13.61
CA LYS A 275 35.25 3.25 -12.58
C LYS A 275 34.87 4.64 -12.08
N GLY A 276 35.85 5.52 -11.88
CA GLY A 276 35.62 6.87 -11.36
C GLY A 276 34.74 7.73 -12.26
N LYS A 277 34.82 7.55 -13.57
CA LYS A 277 34.08 8.33 -14.57
C LYS A 277 32.56 8.09 -14.56
N PHE A 278 32.12 6.93 -14.01
CA PHE A 278 30.70 6.54 -13.93
C PHE A 278 30.07 6.85 -12.58
N PHE A 279 30.81 7.52 -11.68
CA PHE A 279 30.40 7.77 -10.32
C PHE A 279 30.33 9.23 -9.92
N GLU A 280 30.62 10.14 -10.80
CA GLU A 280 30.35 11.53 -10.47
C GLU A 280 28.84 11.69 -10.33
N PRO A 281 28.34 12.01 -9.11
CA PRO A 281 26.97 12.38 -8.98
C PRO A 281 26.78 13.60 -9.86
N THR A 282 25.93 13.49 -10.86
CA THR A 282 25.39 14.69 -11.52
C THR A 282 24.75 15.52 -10.41
N THR A 283 25.45 16.57 -10.01
CA THR A 283 24.99 17.60 -9.07
C THR A 283 23.66 18.18 -9.49
#